data_b66033e2ed188bd5504e0c7cb32b6c3a
#
_entry.id   b66033e2ed188bd5504e0c7cb32b6c3a
#
_cell.length_a   1.000
_cell.length_b   1.000
_cell.length_c   1.000
_cell.angle_alpha   90.00
_cell.angle_beta   90.00
_cell.angle_gamma   90.00
#
_symmetry.space_group_name_H-M   'P 1'
#
loop_
_entity.id
_entity.type
_entity.pdbx_description
1 polymer ?
#
loop_
_entity_poly.entity_id
_entity_poly.type
_entity_poly.pdbx_seq_one_letter_code
_entity_poly.pdbx_strand_id
1 'polypeptide(L)'
;MIDTDDDKKITSVGSFIEAIEELGKNEEGSSTEIYFRGQEVRYWGIEPSIFRNDMLSVEHKLMQIPLQKNPFDFKDLDDSFDIMAKYQHYGMCTRLLDLTTNPLVALYFACQIHGKIKYQDEEIEPDGIIYFDKCYPSHVNDIGVKIVTSLAKYDLSRQNTLCEVLDKLVNEKIINEDNRKRWLDRNYVKEFIDIVQTNYLVVPAYNNKRLEKQSGVLLLVSSFTVEINDTVEKGIITKSKANLRKEFEDDYFYIPGKEKGTILKELDLLRINEATLFPELEHQLNYIKFIHQDQTRTVSDFHRYEENYKKIISYENVNENILNEEFLREAEKILSNILALDDTENILKIIKDNLVVDWYKRENIRSKISRSINTYCLKNINSLDKNSIEHMVGKIMWTMNDLIKKHMFNG
;
A
#
# COMPACT_ATOMS: atom_id res chain seq x y z
N MET A 1 18.35 -23.86 -22.91
CA MET A 1 17.54 -22.70 -23.33
C MET A 1 18.38 -21.49 -22.97
N ILE A 2 18.83 -20.73 -23.95
CA ILE A 2 19.61 -19.50 -23.76
C ILE A 2 18.68 -18.51 -23.07
N ASP A 3 19.17 -17.92 -22.01
CA ASP A 3 18.41 -16.99 -21.12
C ASP A 3 17.99 -15.77 -21.95
N THR A 4 16.76 -15.76 -22.41
CA THR A 4 16.14 -14.66 -23.19
C THR A 4 15.86 -13.41 -22.34
N ASP A 5 16.31 -13.40 -21.09
CA ASP A 5 16.06 -12.35 -20.10
C ASP A 5 17.20 -11.32 -19.98
N ASP A 6 18.34 -11.56 -20.65
CA ASP A 6 19.55 -10.70 -20.51
C ASP A 6 19.33 -9.32 -21.15
N ASP A 7 18.50 -9.23 -22.19
CA ASP A 7 18.13 -7.97 -22.85
C ASP A 7 17.20 -7.09 -22.00
N LYS A 8 16.56 -7.67 -20.97
CA LYS A 8 15.64 -6.98 -20.03
C LYS A 8 16.34 -6.53 -18.75
N LYS A 9 17.64 -6.77 -18.65
CA LYS A 9 18.45 -6.53 -17.45
C LYS A 9 18.97 -5.10 -17.38
N ILE A 10 18.68 -4.43 -16.27
CA ILE A 10 19.14 -3.07 -15.99
C ILE A 10 20.22 -3.09 -14.92
N THR A 11 21.37 -2.49 -15.22
CA THR A 11 22.53 -2.46 -14.31
C THR A 11 22.95 -1.05 -13.90
N SER A 12 22.41 0.00 -14.55
CA SER A 12 22.68 1.41 -14.28
C SER A 12 21.52 2.28 -14.75
N VAL A 13 21.47 3.54 -14.34
CA VAL A 13 20.53 4.51 -14.91
C VAL A 13 20.77 4.71 -16.42
N GLY A 14 22.05 4.66 -16.86
CA GLY A 14 22.38 4.78 -18.28
C GLY A 14 21.79 3.64 -19.11
N SER A 15 21.97 2.37 -18.69
CA SER A 15 21.37 1.22 -19.38
C SER A 15 19.84 1.25 -19.40
N PHE A 16 19.23 1.81 -18.36
CA PHE A 16 17.78 1.99 -18.32
C PHE A 16 17.28 3.05 -19.32
N ILE A 17 17.98 4.17 -19.44
CA ILE A 17 17.65 5.22 -20.42
C ILE A 17 17.75 4.66 -21.85
N GLU A 18 18.82 3.93 -22.17
CA GLU A 18 18.99 3.27 -23.47
C GLU A 18 17.80 2.33 -23.78
N ALA A 19 17.39 1.50 -22.80
CA ALA A 19 16.25 0.60 -22.93
C ALA A 19 14.92 1.36 -23.19
N ILE A 20 14.70 2.49 -22.49
CA ILE A 20 13.52 3.35 -22.73
C ILE A 20 13.55 4.00 -24.10
N GLU A 21 14.72 4.43 -24.59
CA GLU A 21 14.86 4.99 -25.94
C GLU A 21 14.51 3.96 -27.03
N GLU A 22 14.87 2.69 -26.82
CA GLU A 22 14.48 1.61 -27.73
C GLU A 22 12.98 1.38 -27.77
N LEU A 23 12.30 1.43 -26.60
CA LEU A 23 10.83 1.37 -26.55
C LEU A 23 10.17 2.49 -27.35
N GLY A 24 10.76 3.70 -27.32
CA GLY A 24 10.25 4.88 -28.06
C GLY A 24 10.45 4.80 -29.55
N LYS A 25 11.54 4.18 -30.04
CA LYS A 25 11.86 4.08 -31.48
C LYS A 25 10.88 3.22 -32.28
N ASN A 26 10.24 2.26 -31.63
CA ASN A 26 9.32 1.36 -32.29
C ASN A 26 7.93 1.98 -32.57
N GLU A 27 7.74 3.29 -32.32
CA GLU A 27 6.44 3.95 -32.37
C GLU A 27 6.42 5.34 -33.03
N GLU A 28 7.13 5.52 -34.13
CA GLU A 28 6.97 6.73 -34.93
C GLU A 28 5.51 6.86 -35.43
N GLY A 29 4.73 7.74 -34.75
CA GLY A 29 3.34 8.07 -35.10
C GLY A 29 2.26 7.64 -34.11
N SER A 30 2.58 6.96 -33.01
CA SER A 30 1.59 6.64 -31.96
C SER A 30 1.54 7.74 -30.90
N SER A 31 0.33 8.17 -30.52
CA SER A 31 0.09 9.09 -29.40
C SER A 31 -0.08 8.37 -28.06
N THR A 32 0.27 7.07 -27.99
CA THR A 32 0.23 6.29 -26.75
C THR A 32 1.33 6.72 -25.80
N GLU A 33 0.97 6.86 -24.52
CA GLU A 33 1.94 7.11 -23.46
C GLU A 33 2.36 5.80 -22.82
N ILE A 34 3.61 5.72 -22.32
CA ILE A 34 4.12 4.56 -21.61
C ILE A 34 4.01 4.83 -20.10
N TYR A 35 3.47 3.86 -19.38
CA TYR A 35 3.29 3.91 -17.94
C TYR A 35 4.11 2.82 -17.28
N PHE A 36 4.70 3.14 -16.15
CA PHE A 36 5.67 2.29 -15.47
C PHE A 36 5.24 1.99 -14.03
N ARG A 37 5.62 0.80 -13.54
CA ARG A 37 5.49 0.42 -12.15
C ARG A 37 6.76 -0.29 -11.67
N GLY A 38 7.47 0.28 -10.70
CA GLY A 38 8.58 -0.35 -10.01
C GLY A 38 8.12 -1.15 -8.79
N GLN A 39 8.68 -2.36 -8.61
CA GLN A 39 8.56 -3.18 -7.41
C GLN A 39 9.93 -3.67 -6.97
N GLU A 40 10.19 -3.59 -5.67
CA GLU A 40 11.48 -3.96 -5.08
C GLU A 40 11.79 -5.46 -5.14
N VAL A 41 10.77 -6.30 -5.33
CA VAL A 41 10.90 -7.75 -5.38
C VAL A 41 10.23 -8.31 -6.63
N ARG A 42 11.03 -8.92 -7.52
CA ARG A 42 10.62 -9.41 -8.84
C ARG A 42 9.55 -10.49 -8.80
N TYR A 43 9.56 -11.34 -7.80
CA TYR A 43 8.59 -12.45 -7.72
C TYR A 43 7.28 -12.09 -7.01
N TRP A 44 7.11 -10.86 -6.53
CA TRP A 44 5.82 -10.40 -6.05
C TRP A 44 4.81 -10.31 -7.20
N GLY A 45 3.58 -10.69 -6.92
CA GLY A 45 2.49 -10.48 -7.86
C GLY A 45 2.17 -8.99 -8.04
N ILE A 46 1.69 -8.62 -9.22
CA ILE A 46 1.08 -7.31 -9.43
C ILE A 46 -0.34 -7.38 -8.89
N GLU A 47 -0.55 -6.80 -7.71
CA GLU A 47 -1.85 -6.85 -7.04
C GLU A 47 -2.16 -5.52 -6.33
N PRO A 48 -3.35 -4.95 -6.50
CA PRO A 48 -3.81 -3.86 -5.66
C PRO A 48 -3.99 -4.34 -4.20
N SER A 49 -3.84 -3.42 -3.26
CA SER A 49 -3.86 -3.75 -1.83
C SER A 49 -5.16 -4.41 -1.35
N ILE A 50 -6.28 -4.16 -2.04
CA ILE A 50 -7.59 -4.77 -1.73
C ILE A 50 -7.62 -6.29 -1.91
N PHE A 51 -6.70 -6.87 -2.70
CA PHE A 51 -6.64 -8.32 -2.92
C PHE A 51 -5.97 -9.07 -1.77
N ARG A 52 -5.30 -8.35 -0.86
CA ARG A 52 -4.63 -8.93 0.30
C ARG A 52 -5.64 -9.15 1.43
N ASN A 53 -5.41 -10.18 2.22
CA ASN A 53 -6.18 -10.48 3.44
C ASN A 53 -7.72 -10.50 3.23
N ASP A 54 -8.18 -10.95 2.06
CA ASP A 54 -9.60 -11.04 1.69
C ASP A 54 -10.41 -9.73 1.80
N MET A 55 -9.72 -8.57 1.69
CA MET A 55 -10.36 -7.27 1.82
C MET A 55 -11.34 -6.96 0.69
N LEU A 56 -11.23 -7.63 -0.47
CA LEU A 56 -12.15 -7.47 -1.60
C LEU A 56 -13.61 -7.81 -1.23
N SER A 57 -13.80 -8.79 -0.35
CA SER A 57 -15.13 -9.22 0.11
C SER A 57 -15.87 -8.13 0.90
N VAL A 58 -15.13 -7.28 1.60
CA VAL A 58 -15.66 -6.18 2.44
C VAL A 58 -15.45 -4.79 1.84
N GLU A 59 -15.02 -4.70 0.59
CA GLU A 59 -14.72 -3.43 -0.10
C GLU A 59 -15.86 -2.41 0.00
N HIS A 60 -17.12 -2.85 -0.14
CA HIS A 60 -18.28 -1.97 0.00
C HIS A 60 -18.33 -1.26 1.36
N LYS A 61 -17.90 -1.93 2.45
CA LYS A 61 -17.79 -1.32 3.79
C LYS A 61 -16.64 -0.34 3.86
N LEU A 62 -15.47 -0.71 3.27
CA LEU A 62 -14.32 0.17 3.22
C LEU A 62 -14.62 1.46 2.46
N MET A 63 -15.43 1.39 1.42
CA MET A 63 -15.87 2.56 0.65
C MET A 63 -16.88 3.44 1.38
N GLN A 64 -17.81 2.87 2.15
CA GLN A 64 -18.93 3.61 2.73
C GLN A 64 -18.70 4.11 4.16
N ILE A 65 -18.04 3.30 5.02
CA ILE A 65 -17.90 3.64 6.45
C ILE A 65 -17.11 4.93 6.68
N PRO A 66 -15.98 5.21 6.00
CA PRO A 66 -15.26 6.46 6.22
C PRO A 66 -16.06 7.71 5.85
N LEU A 67 -16.88 7.65 4.79
CA LEU A 67 -17.76 8.75 4.39
C LEU A 67 -18.79 9.07 5.49
N GLN A 68 -19.31 8.05 6.17
CA GLN A 68 -20.26 8.22 7.26
C GLN A 68 -19.60 8.77 8.53
N LYS A 69 -18.35 8.36 8.80
CA LYS A 69 -17.63 8.75 10.02
C LYS A 69 -16.99 10.13 9.94
N ASN A 70 -16.52 10.52 8.75
CA ASN A 70 -15.77 11.76 8.53
C ASN A 70 -16.31 12.52 7.30
N PRO A 71 -17.59 12.88 7.25
CA PRO A 71 -18.22 13.46 6.05
C PRO A 71 -17.57 14.78 5.61
N PHE A 72 -17.05 15.56 6.54
CA PHE A 72 -16.41 16.84 6.23
C PHE A 72 -15.09 16.70 5.44
N ASP A 73 -14.38 15.60 5.60
CA ASP A 73 -13.13 15.35 4.87
C ASP A 73 -13.37 15.04 3.39
N PHE A 74 -14.61 14.70 3.01
CA PHE A 74 -14.98 14.26 1.67
C PHE A 74 -16.01 15.18 0.99
N LYS A 75 -16.39 16.29 1.62
CA LYS A 75 -17.46 17.20 1.16
C LYS A 75 -17.19 17.82 -0.22
N ASP A 76 -15.92 17.96 -0.59
CA ASP A 76 -15.47 18.58 -1.86
C ASP A 76 -15.12 17.52 -2.93
N LEU A 77 -15.48 16.25 -2.69
CA LEU A 77 -15.23 15.13 -3.59
C LEU A 77 -16.55 14.51 -4.03
N ASP A 78 -16.89 14.69 -5.31
CA ASP A 78 -18.14 14.17 -5.89
C ASP A 78 -17.93 12.79 -6.52
N ASP A 79 -16.73 12.50 -7.04
CA ASP A 79 -16.43 11.27 -7.74
C ASP A 79 -15.93 10.15 -6.82
N SER A 80 -16.46 8.94 -7.02
CA SER A 80 -16.05 7.74 -6.27
C SER A 80 -14.59 7.38 -6.50
N PHE A 81 -14.04 7.73 -7.68
CA PHE A 81 -12.62 7.54 -7.98
C PHE A 81 -11.74 8.43 -7.10
N ASP A 82 -12.05 9.72 -6.98
CA ASP A 82 -11.28 10.66 -6.16
C ASP A 82 -11.35 10.30 -4.67
N ILE A 83 -12.52 9.82 -4.21
CA ILE A 83 -12.68 9.28 -2.86
C ILE A 83 -11.75 8.07 -2.65
N MET A 84 -11.72 7.15 -3.60
CA MET A 84 -10.88 5.96 -3.54
C MET A 84 -9.38 6.32 -3.57
N ALA A 85 -8.97 7.26 -4.41
CA ALA A 85 -7.60 7.77 -4.47
C ALA A 85 -7.19 8.42 -3.14
N LYS A 86 -8.09 9.20 -2.52
CA LYS A 86 -7.87 9.76 -1.19
C LYS A 86 -7.73 8.68 -0.12
N TYR A 87 -8.55 7.64 -0.16
CA TYR A 87 -8.43 6.51 0.77
C TYR A 87 -7.06 5.83 0.68
N GLN A 88 -6.59 5.57 -0.53
CA GLN A 88 -5.26 4.99 -0.76
C GLN A 88 -4.15 5.88 -0.20
N HIS A 89 -4.24 7.19 -0.39
CA HIS A 89 -3.27 8.13 0.18
C HIS A 89 -3.17 8.02 1.71
N TYR A 90 -4.28 7.78 2.39
CA TYR A 90 -4.33 7.57 3.84
C TYR A 90 -4.12 6.10 4.26
N GLY A 91 -3.64 5.24 3.35
CA GLY A 91 -3.26 3.85 3.65
C GLY A 91 -4.42 2.85 3.70
N MET A 92 -5.62 3.22 3.20
CA MET A 92 -6.72 2.28 3.04
C MET A 92 -6.44 1.34 1.87
N CYS A 93 -6.81 0.06 2.03
CA CYS A 93 -6.77 -0.90 0.93
C CYS A 93 -7.79 -0.51 -0.15
N THR A 94 -7.33 -0.36 -1.38
CA THR A 94 -8.15 -0.03 -2.55
C THR A 94 -7.83 -0.95 -3.73
N ARG A 95 -8.68 -0.90 -4.75
CA ARG A 95 -8.45 -1.56 -6.06
C ARG A 95 -7.56 -0.75 -7.00
N LEU A 96 -7.07 0.39 -6.57
CA LEU A 96 -6.15 1.20 -7.35
C LEU A 96 -4.72 0.67 -7.21
N LEU A 97 -4.00 0.70 -8.32
CA LEU A 97 -2.59 0.35 -8.39
C LEU A 97 -1.80 1.57 -8.87
N ASP A 98 -0.77 1.96 -8.12
CA ASP A 98 0.07 3.10 -8.49
C ASP A 98 0.96 2.76 -9.68
N LEU A 99 0.92 3.61 -10.69
CA LEU A 99 1.86 3.66 -11.80
C LEU A 99 2.44 5.08 -11.90
N THR A 100 3.38 5.29 -12.78
CA THR A 100 3.99 6.60 -13.04
C THR A 100 4.28 6.78 -14.53
N THR A 101 4.19 8.02 -14.99
CA THR A 101 4.67 8.40 -16.33
C THR A 101 6.19 8.65 -16.36
N ASN A 102 6.83 8.76 -15.19
CA ASN A 102 8.27 8.99 -15.08
C ASN A 102 9.02 7.66 -14.87
N PRO A 103 9.75 7.16 -15.88
CA PRO A 103 10.48 5.89 -15.76
C PRO A 103 11.51 5.88 -14.63
N LEU A 104 12.16 7.01 -14.32
CA LEU A 104 13.15 7.09 -13.23
C LEU A 104 12.49 6.95 -11.86
N VAL A 105 11.24 7.35 -11.70
CA VAL A 105 10.46 7.10 -10.47
C VAL A 105 10.18 5.60 -10.32
N ALA A 106 9.81 4.91 -11.39
CA ALA A 106 9.63 3.47 -11.36
C ALA A 106 10.95 2.74 -11.03
N LEU A 107 12.07 3.19 -11.62
CA LEU A 107 13.40 2.66 -11.32
C LEU A 107 13.76 2.87 -9.84
N TYR A 108 13.45 4.03 -9.26
CA TYR A 108 13.63 4.29 -7.84
C TYR A 108 12.88 3.28 -6.96
N PHE A 109 11.60 3.02 -7.26
CA PHE A 109 10.81 2.04 -6.50
C PHE A 109 11.30 0.61 -6.70
N ALA A 110 11.75 0.24 -7.90
CA ALA A 110 12.31 -1.08 -8.17
C ALA A 110 13.66 -1.31 -7.47
N CYS A 111 14.40 -0.24 -7.22
CA CYS A 111 15.70 -0.28 -6.54
C CYS A 111 15.61 -0.17 -5.01
N GLN A 112 14.40 -0.05 -4.42
CA GLN A 112 14.30 -0.05 -2.97
C GLN A 112 14.85 -1.34 -2.39
N ILE A 113 15.54 -1.22 -1.24
CA ILE A 113 16.19 -2.36 -0.60
C ILE A 113 15.15 -3.10 0.25
N HIS A 114 14.82 -4.31 -0.16
CA HIS A 114 13.89 -5.17 0.58
C HIS A 114 14.53 -5.79 1.82
N GLY A 115 15.83 -6.02 1.76
CA GLY A 115 16.59 -6.78 2.72
C GLY A 115 16.86 -8.20 2.21
N LYS A 116 17.84 -8.84 2.84
CA LYS A 116 18.31 -10.14 2.38
C LYS A 116 17.27 -11.23 2.57
N ILE A 117 17.06 -12.00 1.54
CA ILE A 117 16.27 -13.23 1.57
C ILE A 117 17.19 -14.43 1.47
N LYS A 118 16.79 -15.55 2.07
CA LYS A 118 17.50 -16.81 1.95
C LYS A 118 17.11 -17.51 0.65
N TYR A 119 18.07 -17.66 -0.27
CA TYR A 119 17.90 -18.38 -1.53
C TYR A 119 19.07 -19.35 -1.73
N GLN A 120 18.79 -20.66 -1.86
CA GLN A 120 19.79 -21.73 -2.03
C GLN A 120 20.97 -21.64 -1.02
N ASP A 121 20.65 -21.43 0.28
CA ASP A 121 21.61 -21.26 1.39
C ASP A 121 22.45 -19.97 1.38
N GLU A 122 22.24 -19.06 0.44
CA GLU A 122 22.84 -17.73 0.40
C GLU A 122 21.81 -16.65 0.80
N GLU A 123 22.29 -15.63 1.49
CA GLU A 123 21.50 -14.43 1.78
C GLU A 123 21.73 -13.38 0.69
N ILE A 124 20.73 -13.16 -0.16
CA ILE A 124 20.82 -12.24 -1.28
C ILE A 124 19.73 -11.15 -1.17
N GLU A 125 20.04 -9.95 -1.66
CA GLU A 125 19.03 -8.94 -1.95
C GLU A 125 18.22 -9.37 -3.16
N PRO A 126 16.89 -9.41 -3.12
CA PRO A 126 16.08 -9.83 -4.25
C PRO A 126 16.17 -8.84 -5.42
N ASP A 127 16.03 -9.36 -6.63
CA ASP A 127 15.96 -8.52 -7.82
C ASP A 127 14.70 -7.63 -7.79
N GLY A 128 14.86 -6.39 -8.26
CA GLY A 128 13.74 -5.50 -8.53
C GLY A 128 13.15 -5.74 -9.91
N ILE A 129 11.95 -5.21 -10.15
CA ILE A 129 11.29 -5.29 -11.45
C ILE A 129 10.57 -3.99 -11.77
N ILE A 130 10.59 -3.61 -13.05
CA ILE A 130 9.82 -2.51 -13.60
C ILE A 130 8.91 -3.09 -14.66
N TYR A 131 7.62 -3.03 -14.43
CA TYR A 131 6.61 -3.31 -15.44
C TYR A 131 6.29 -2.03 -16.21
N PHE A 132 5.95 -2.17 -17.48
CA PHE A 132 5.46 -1.06 -18.28
C PHE A 132 4.31 -1.52 -19.19
N ASP A 133 3.47 -0.58 -19.55
CA ASP A 133 2.36 -0.80 -20.49
C ASP A 133 2.15 0.47 -21.31
N LYS A 134 1.62 0.29 -22.53
CA LYS A 134 1.32 1.33 -23.49
C LYS A 134 -0.18 1.42 -23.67
N CYS A 135 -0.79 2.43 -23.09
CA CYS A 135 -2.23 2.57 -23.19
C CYS A 135 -2.65 4.06 -23.25
N TYR A 136 -3.91 4.27 -23.60
CA TYR A 136 -4.54 5.58 -23.51
C TYR A 136 -5.14 5.76 -22.13
N PRO A 137 -4.86 6.88 -21.44
CA PRO A 137 -5.49 7.16 -20.16
C PRO A 137 -6.98 7.41 -20.34
N SER A 138 -7.75 6.86 -19.40
CA SER A 138 -9.17 7.16 -19.24
C SER A 138 -9.36 8.42 -18.39
N HIS A 139 -10.44 9.13 -18.64
CA HIS A 139 -10.83 10.26 -17.79
C HIS A 139 -11.68 9.77 -16.62
N VAL A 140 -11.60 10.43 -15.46
CA VAL A 140 -12.42 10.12 -14.28
C VAL A 140 -13.93 10.11 -14.59
N ASN A 141 -14.35 10.90 -15.57
CA ASN A 141 -15.73 11.00 -16.05
C ASN A 141 -16.16 9.92 -17.05
N ASP A 142 -15.25 9.08 -17.50
CA ASP A 142 -15.60 8.00 -18.43
C ASP A 142 -16.57 7.03 -17.78
N ILE A 143 -17.54 6.58 -18.56
CA ILE A 143 -18.65 5.75 -18.07
C ILE A 143 -18.14 4.46 -17.42
N GLY A 144 -17.07 3.85 -17.97
CA GLY A 144 -16.46 2.64 -17.43
C GLY A 144 -15.84 2.87 -16.04
N VAL A 145 -15.11 3.99 -15.88
CA VAL A 145 -14.52 4.39 -14.59
C VAL A 145 -15.62 4.60 -13.54
N LYS A 146 -16.68 5.33 -13.90
CA LYS A 146 -17.83 5.56 -13.01
C LYS A 146 -18.56 4.29 -12.62
N ILE A 147 -18.76 3.35 -13.56
CA ILE A 147 -19.39 2.07 -13.27
C ILE A 147 -18.54 1.25 -12.32
N VAL A 148 -17.25 1.04 -12.62
CA VAL A 148 -16.36 0.19 -11.82
C VAL A 148 -16.19 0.74 -10.40
N THR A 149 -16.06 2.06 -10.23
CA THR A 149 -15.96 2.70 -8.90
C THR A 149 -17.27 2.68 -8.13
N SER A 150 -18.42 2.74 -8.82
CA SER A 150 -19.75 2.60 -8.19
C SER A 150 -19.99 1.16 -7.73
N LEU A 151 -19.64 0.16 -8.54
CA LEU A 151 -19.75 -1.24 -8.17
C LEU A 151 -18.87 -1.62 -6.96
N ALA A 152 -17.77 -0.92 -6.75
CA ALA A 152 -16.94 -1.10 -5.56
C ALA A 152 -17.71 -0.83 -4.26
N LYS A 153 -18.68 0.09 -4.28
CA LYS A 153 -19.55 0.45 -3.15
C LYS A 153 -20.67 -0.56 -2.89
N TYR A 154 -20.93 -1.47 -3.83
CA TYR A 154 -22.05 -2.41 -3.72
C TYR A 154 -21.65 -3.68 -2.97
N ASP A 155 -22.53 -4.13 -2.08
CA ASP A 155 -22.43 -5.46 -1.47
C ASP A 155 -22.86 -6.52 -2.50
N LEU A 156 -21.89 -7.07 -3.22
CA LEU A 156 -22.07 -8.12 -4.20
C LEU A 156 -21.86 -9.53 -3.62
N SER A 157 -21.75 -9.67 -2.30
CA SER A 157 -21.68 -10.97 -1.61
C SER A 157 -23.00 -11.74 -1.65
N ARG A 158 -24.11 -11.01 -1.78
CA ARG A 158 -25.43 -11.57 -2.03
C ARG A 158 -25.62 -11.67 -3.54
N GLN A 159 -26.34 -12.69 -4.00
CA GLN A 159 -26.63 -12.87 -5.43
C GLN A 159 -27.42 -11.66 -5.98
N ASN A 160 -26.69 -10.63 -6.40
CA ASN A 160 -27.28 -9.47 -7.05
C ASN A 160 -27.43 -9.80 -8.54
N THR A 161 -28.66 -9.71 -9.04
CA THR A 161 -28.90 -9.89 -10.47
C THR A 161 -28.37 -8.70 -11.26
N LEU A 162 -28.06 -8.94 -12.53
CA LEU A 162 -27.61 -7.88 -13.43
C LEU A 162 -28.65 -6.76 -13.53
N CYS A 163 -29.95 -7.13 -13.57
CA CYS A 163 -31.05 -6.18 -13.57
C CYS A 163 -31.01 -5.25 -12.33
N GLU A 164 -30.90 -5.83 -11.13
CA GLU A 164 -30.83 -5.04 -9.88
C GLU A 164 -29.62 -4.12 -9.83
N VAL A 165 -28.48 -4.56 -10.35
CA VAL A 165 -27.26 -3.75 -10.39
C VAL A 165 -27.41 -2.59 -11.38
N LEU A 166 -27.95 -2.84 -12.57
CA LEU A 166 -28.22 -1.79 -13.56
C LEU A 166 -29.27 -0.79 -13.05
N ASP A 167 -30.33 -1.27 -12.35
CA ASP A 167 -31.31 -0.39 -11.69
C ASP A 167 -30.66 0.56 -10.67
N LYS A 168 -29.72 0.06 -9.85
CA LYS A 168 -28.95 0.89 -8.91
C LYS A 168 -28.13 1.94 -9.64
N LEU A 169 -27.41 1.56 -10.72
CA LEU A 169 -26.60 2.49 -11.49
C LEU A 169 -27.46 3.59 -12.15
N VAL A 170 -28.69 3.29 -12.59
CA VAL A 170 -29.65 4.28 -13.10
C VAL A 170 -30.09 5.22 -11.96
N ASN A 171 -30.48 4.66 -10.82
CA ASN A 171 -30.93 5.43 -9.66
C ASN A 171 -29.83 6.39 -9.13
N GLU A 172 -28.56 5.97 -9.19
CA GLU A 172 -27.40 6.80 -8.86
C GLU A 172 -26.98 7.75 -10.00
N LYS A 173 -27.69 7.74 -11.12
CA LYS A 173 -27.40 8.56 -12.33
C LYS A 173 -26.02 8.31 -12.94
N ILE A 174 -25.47 7.14 -12.74
CA ILE A 174 -24.21 6.72 -13.35
C ILE A 174 -24.44 6.34 -14.83
N ILE A 175 -25.58 5.70 -15.11
CA ILE A 175 -26.05 5.35 -16.46
C ILE A 175 -27.48 5.87 -16.67
N ASN A 176 -27.90 5.92 -17.92
CA ASN A 176 -29.28 6.27 -18.25
C ASN A 176 -30.14 5.01 -18.55
N GLU A 177 -31.43 5.19 -18.70
CA GLU A 177 -32.37 4.09 -19.02
C GLU A 177 -32.09 3.42 -20.37
N ASP A 178 -31.52 4.14 -21.33
CA ASP A 178 -31.20 3.56 -22.64
C ASP A 178 -29.99 2.60 -22.54
N ASN A 179 -28.96 2.98 -21.73
CA ASN A 179 -27.87 2.07 -21.40
C ASN A 179 -28.39 0.79 -20.71
N ARG A 180 -29.27 0.98 -19.70
CA ARG A 180 -29.88 -0.14 -18.99
C ARG A 180 -30.63 -1.11 -19.92
N LYS A 181 -31.53 -0.59 -20.76
CA LYS A 181 -32.28 -1.40 -21.72
C LYS A 181 -31.35 -2.11 -22.70
N ARG A 182 -30.34 -1.41 -23.23
CA ARG A 182 -29.36 -1.93 -24.16
C ARG A 182 -28.58 -3.11 -23.54
N TRP A 183 -28.09 -2.96 -22.32
CA TRP A 183 -27.27 -4.00 -21.69
C TRP A 183 -28.05 -5.16 -21.09
N LEU A 184 -29.37 -5.04 -20.95
CA LEU A 184 -30.24 -6.18 -20.67
C LEU A 184 -30.63 -6.97 -21.94
N ASP A 185 -30.35 -6.44 -23.14
CA ASP A 185 -30.52 -7.18 -24.39
C ASP A 185 -29.34 -8.15 -24.60
N ARG A 186 -29.64 -9.39 -24.94
CA ARG A 186 -28.65 -10.47 -25.13
C ARG A 186 -27.60 -10.14 -26.19
N ASN A 187 -27.93 -9.33 -27.18
CA ASN A 187 -27.02 -8.93 -28.25
C ASN A 187 -25.99 -7.87 -27.78
N TYR A 188 -26.28 -7.13 -26.72
CA TYR A 188 -25.49 -5.98 -26.28
C TYR A 188 -24.94 -6.13 -24.85
N VAL A 189 -25.35 -7.15 -24.10
CA VAL A 189 -24.87 -7.39 -22.73
C VAL A 189 -23.33 -7.52 -22.65
N LYS A 190 -22.70 -7.98 -23.72
CA LYS A 190 -21.24 -8.08 -23.82
C LYS A 190 -20.57 -6.73 -23.63
N GLU A 191 -21.16 -5.64 -24.10
CA GLU A 191 -20.61 -4.28 -23.89
C GLU A 191 -20.46 -3.95 -22.39
N PHE A 192 -21.48 -4.30 -21.59
CA PHE A 192 -21.39 -4.11 -20.14
C PHE A 192 -20.36 -5.04 -19.48
N ILE A 193 -20.31 -6.30 -19.93
CA ILE A 193 -19.32 -7.27 -19.45
C ILE A 193 -17.90 -6.76 -19.75
N ASP A 194 -17.66 -6.29 -20.96
CA ASP A 194 -16.35 -5.74 -21.35
C ASP A 194 -16.00 -4.50 -20.50
N ILE A 195 -16.96 -3.61 -20.24
CA ILE A 195 -16.78 -2.45 -19.36
C ILE A 195 -16.35 -2.88 -17.94
N VAL A 196 -17.04 -3.85 -17.34
CA VAL A 196 -16.76 -4.25 -15.96
C VAL A 196 -15.58 -5.21 -15.81
N GLN A 197 -15.01 -5.67 -16.91
CA GLN A 197 -13.82 -6.52 -16.96
C GLN A 197 -12.58 -5.78 -17.44
N THR A 198 -12.73 -4.55 -17.93
CA THR A 198 -11.60 -3.70 -18.37
C THR A 198 -10.98 -2.99 -17.19
N ASN A 199 -9.65 -2.98 -17.12
CA ASN A 199 -8.89 -2.13 -16.22
C ASN A 199 -8.73 -0.73 -16.84
N TYR A 200 -8.86 0.31 -16.04
CA TYR A 200 -8.82 1.69 -16.52
C TYR A 200 -7.61 2.42 -15.94
N LEU A 201 -6.71 2.87 -16.80
CA LEU A 201 -5.66 3.78 -16.37
C LEU A 201 -6.25 5.20 -16.28
N VAL A 202 -6.22 5.78 -15.10
CA VAL A 202 -6.81 7.10 -14.85
C VAL A 202 -5.74 8.07 -14.39
N VAL A 203 -5.67 9.23 -15.04
CA VAL A 203 -4.86 10.35 -14.56
C VAL A 203 -5.68 11.09 -13.50
N PRO A 204 -5.31 11.01 -12.22
CA PRO A 204 -6.05 11.70 -11.17
C PRO A 204 -5.84 13.21 -11.25
N ALA A 205 -6.78 14.00 -10.74
CA ALA A 205 -6.51 15.40 -10.46
C ALA A 205 -5.36 15.47 -9.43
N TYR A 206 -4.32 16.27 -9.74
CA TYR A 206 -3.15 16.40 -8.84
C TYR A 206 -3.47 17.23 -7.58
N ASN A 207 -4.46 16.80 -6.83
CA ASN A 207 -4.83 17.38 -5.53
C ASN A 207 -3.84 16.98 -4.42
N ASN A 208 -2.94 16.04 -4.75
CA ASN A 208 -1.98 15.44 -3.83
C ASN A 208 -0.57 15.70 -4.35
N LYS A 209 0.22 16.43 -3.56
CA LYS A 209 1.63 16.75 -3.87
C LYS A 209 2.50 15.51 -4.09
N ARG A 210 2.19 14.39 -3.44
CA ARG A 210 2.92 13.14 -3.63
C ARG A 210 2.69 12.57 -5.03
N LEU A 211 1.44 12.48 -5.49
CA LEU A 211 1.11 12.06 -6.85
C LEU A 211 1.77 12.96 -7.90
N GLU A 212 1.75 14.29 -7.68
CA GLU A 212 2.42 15.25 -8.54
C GLU A 212 3.94 15.00 -8.63
N LYS A 213 4.61 14.85 -7.48
CA LYS A 213 6.06 14.61 -7.40
C LYS A 213 6.49 13.27 -8.01
N GLN A 214 5.62 12.28 -7.92
CA GLN A 214 5.85 10.95 -8.47
C GLN A 214 5.35 10.82 -9.92
N SER A 215 4.82 11.88 -10.53
CA SER A 215 4.15 11.81 -11.85
C SER A 215 3.15 10.64 -11.88
N GLY A 216 2.40 10.51 -10.78
CA GLY A 216 1.60 9.33 -10.47
C GLY A 216 0.33 9.26 -11.31
N VAL A 217 0.02 8.08 -11.77
CA VAL A 217 -1.25 7.70 -12.39
C VAL A 217 -1.77 6.44 -11.70
N LEU A 218 -3.06 6.19 -11.79
CA LEU A 218 -3.69 5.12 -11.05
C LEU A 218 -4.39 4.14 -12.01
N LEU A 219 -4.01 2.87 -11.94
CA LEU A 219 -4.74 1.81 -12.63
C LEU A 219 -5.92 1.38 -11.74
N LEU A 220 -7.13 1.68 -12.18
CA LEU A 220 -8.37 1.19 -11.57
C LEU A 220 -8.56 -0.26 -12.03
N VAL A 221 -8.26 -1.19 -11.13
CA VAL A 221 -8.35 -2.61 -11.41
C VAL A 221 -9.79 -3.07 -11.33
N SER A 222 -10.31 -3.57 -12.43
CA SER A 222 -11.61 -4.22 -12.46
C SER A 222 -11.51 -5.62 -11.85
N SER A 223 -12.48 -5.95 -11.02
CA SER A 223 -12.51 -7.20 -10.25
C SER A 223 -13.93 -7.74 -10.21
N PHE A 224 -14.56 -7.80 -11.38
CA PHE A 224 -15.95 -8.26 -11.52
C PHE A 224 -16.05 -9.38 -12.55
N THR A 225 -16.92 -10.35 -12.24
CA THR A 225 -17.31 -11.42 -13.16
C THR A 225 -18.82 -11.38 -13.31
N VAL A 226 -19.30 -11.51 -14.54
CA VAL A 226 -20.72 -11.60 -14.87
C VAL A 226 -21.01 -12.99 -15.44
N GLU A 227 -21.92 -13.71 -14.83
CA GLU A 227 -22.36 -15.03 -15.25
C GLU A 227 -23.83 -14.99 -15.70
N ILE A 228 -24.11 -15.44 -16.92
CA ILE A 228 -25.46 -15.48 -17.51
C ILE A 228 -25.81 -16.93 -17.81
N ASN A 229 -26.63 -17.53 -16.94
CA ASN A 229 -27.01 -18.93 -17.04
C ASN A 229 -28.39 -19.17 -17.71
N ASP A 230 -29.28 -18.20 -17.62
CA ASP A 230 -30.68 -18.33 -18.14
C ASP A 230 -31.04 -17.08 -18.98
N THR A 231 -31.49 -16.02 -18.35
CA THR A 231 -31.77 -14.74 -19.02
C THR A 231 -30.75 -13.69 -18.56
N VAL A 232 -30.57 -12.64 -19.38
CA VAL A 232 -29.63 -11.58 -19.08
C VAL A 232 -30.00 -10.87 -17.77
N GLU A 233 -31.29 -10.64 -17.54
CA GLU A 233 -31.78 -9.98 -16.32
C GLU A 233 -31.42 -10.75 -15.05
N LYS A 234 -31.38 -12.09 -15.12
CA LYS A 234 -30.99 -12.97 -14.01
C LYS A 234 -29.50 -13.24 -13.94
N GLY A 235 -28.72 -12.70 -14.86
CA GLY A 235 -27.25 -12.76 -14.77
C GLY A 235 -26.76 -12.30 -13.41
N ILE A 236 -25.71 -12.92 -12.88
CA ILE A 236 -25.17 -12.61 -11.56
C ILE A 236 -23.85 -11.90 -11.74
N ILE A 237 -23.65 -10.79 -11.04
CA ILE A 237 -22.37 -10.09 -10.95
C ILE A 237 -21.75 -10.35 -9.59
N THR A 238 -20.47 -10.72 -9.59
CA THR A 238 -19.69 -11.00 -8.38
C THR A 238 -18.33 -10.28 -8.43
N LYS A 239 -17.72 -10.09 -7.26
CA LYS A 239 -16.34 -9.61 -7.17
C LYS A 239 -15.38 -10.80 -7.27
N SER A 240 -14.36 -10.66 -8.11
CA SER A 240 -13.32 -11.68 -8.32
C SER A 240 -11.95 -11.00 -8.45
N LYS A 241 -10.89 -11.67 -8.00
CA LYS A 241 -9.52 -11.14 -8.17
C LYS A 241 -9.12 -11.18 -9.65
N ALA A 242 -8.70 -10.06 -10.20
CA ALA A 242 -8.09 -9.99 -11.52
C ALA A 242 -6.65 -10.54 -11.49
N ASN A 243 -6.25 -11.19 -12.58
CA ASN A 243 -4.86 -11.61 -12.76
C ASN A 243 -4.12 -10.59 -13.64
N LEU A 244 -3.55 -9.57 -13.01
CA LEU A 244 -2.84 -8.51 -13.72
C LEU A 244 -1.49 -8.96 -14.32
N ARG A 245 -0.94 -10.08 -13.85
CA ARG A 245 0.34 -10.57 -14.36
C ARG A 245 0.28 -10.86 -15.87
N LYS A 246 -0.88 -11.27 -16.39
CA LYS A 246 -1.06 -11.53 -17.83
C LYS A 246 -0.99 -10.27 -18.70
N GLU A 247 -1.32 -9.11 -18.13
CA GLU A 247 -1.27 -7.82 -18.85
C GLU A 247 0.16 -7.31 -19.01
N PHE A 248 1.06 -7.68 -18.09
CA PHE A 248 2.45 -7.23 -18.05
C PHE A 248 3.47 -8.36 -18.31
N GLU A 249 3.04 -9.51 -18.87
CA GLU A 249 3.85 -10.74 -18.86
C GLU A 249 5.18 -10.61 -19.62
N ASP A 250 5.20 -9.82 -20.70
CA ASP A 250 6.38 -9.62 -21.54
C ASP A 250 6.97 -8.21 -21.44
N ASP A 251 6.27 -7.28 -20.83
CA ASP A 251 6.58 -5.85 -20.79
C ASP A 251 7.20 -5.47 -19.42
N TYR A 252 8.45 -5.89 -19.23
CA TYR A 252 9.18 -5.59 -18.00
C TYR A 252 10.69 -5.48 -18.20
N PHE A 253 11.35 -4.77 -17.28
CA PHE A 253 12.78 -4.81 -17.03
C PHE A 253 13.03 -5.33 -15.61
N TYR A 254 14.21 -5.94 -15.37
CA TYR A 254 14.59 -6.35 -14.04
C TYR A 254 15.94 -5.77 -13.61
N ILE A 255 16.07 -5.53 -12.32
CA ILE A 255 17.25 -4.96 -11.70
C ILE A 255 17.85 -6.00 -10.77
N PRO A 256 19.08 -6.51 -11.01
CA PRO A 256 19.73 -7.41 -10.06
C PRO A 256 19.88 -6.77 -8.69
N GLY A 257 19.58 -7.52 -7.62
CA GLY A 257 19.62 -7.02 -6.25
C GLY A 257 20.94 -6.34 -5.88
N LYS A 258 22.07 -6.87 -6.37
CA LYS A 258 23.40 -6.29 -6.14
C LYS A 258 23.62 -4.91 -6.76
N GLU A 259 22.87 -4.55 -7.82
CA GLU A 259 23.03 -3.28 -8.54
C GLU A 259 22.15 -2.16 -7.95
N LYS A 260 21.11 -2.50 -7.19
CA LYS A 260 20.15 -1.53 -6.63
C LYS A 260 20.80 -0.36 -5.91
N GLY A 261 21.76 -0.65 -5.01
CA GLY A 261 22.45 0.38 -4.25
C GLY A 261 23.25 1.36 -5.11
N THR A 262 23.83 0.89 -6.22
CA THR A 262 24.55 1.74 -7.18
C THR A 262 23.58 2.63 -7.94
N ILE A 263 22.48 2.06 -8.45
CA ILE A 263 21.44 2.79 -9.19
C ILE A 263 20.79 3.86 -8.30
N LEU A 264 20.50 3.56 -7.03
CA LEU A 264 19.96 4.56 -6.09
C LEU A 264 20.89 5.77 -5.91
N LYS A 265 22.22 5.57 -5.92
CA LYS A 265 23.19 6.67 -5.87
C LYS A 265 23.16 7.51 -7.15
N GLU A 266 23.07 6.86 -8.31
CA GLU A 266 22.95 7.55 -9.59
C GLU A 266 21.65 8.36 -9.66
N LEU A 267 20.52 7.80 -9.17
CA LEU A 267 19.24 8.48 -9.08
C LEU A 267 19.26 9.68 -8.12
N ASP A 268 19.96 9.57 -6.98
CA ASP A 268 20.12 10.68 -6.04
C ASP A 268 20.86 11.87 -6.68
N LEU A 269 21.90 11.63 -7.50
CA LEU A 269 22.57 12.68 -8.29
C LEU A 269 21.61 13.40 -9.25
N LEU A 270 20.61 12.67 -9.77
CA LEU A 270 19.55 13.22 -10.62
C LEU A 270 18.38 13.82 -9.84
N ARG A 271 18.49 13.88 -8.51
CA ARG A 271 17.43 14.36 -7.62
C ARG A 271 16.16 13.49 -7.62
N ILE A 272 16.29 12.22 -7.93
CA ILE A 272 15.25 11.21 -7.74
C ILE A 272 15.57 10.46 -6.45
N ASN A 273 15.00 10.89 -5.35
CA ASN A 273 15.27 10.38 -4.00
C ASN A 273 14.05 10.52 -3.09
N GLU A 274 14.14 10.01 -1.86
CA GLU A 274 13.05 10.05 -0.90
C GLU A 274 12.51 11.47 -0.66
N ALA A 275 13.40 12.46 -0.48
CA ALA A 275 12.98 13.83 -0.19
C ALA A 275 12.26 14.52 -1.36
N THR A 276 12.59 14.17 -2.59
CA THR A 276 11.95 14.77 -3.77
C THR A 276 10.65 14.08 -4.14
N LEU A 277 10.55 12.77 -3.88
CA LEU A 277 9.38 11.95 -4.23
C LEU A 277 8.30 11.93 -3.13
N PHE A 278 8.68 12.19 -1.88
CA PHE A 278 7.77 12.19 -0.74
C PHE A 278 7.79 13.56 -0.06
N PRO A 279 6.83 14.44 -0.37
CA PRO A 279 6.81 15.81 0.12
C PRO A 279 6.42 15.94 1.60
N GLU A 280 5.99 14.85 2.24
CA GLU A 280 5.60 14.82 3.63
C GLU A 280 6.81 15.15 4.53
N LEU A 281 6.57 15.94 5.58
CA LEU A 281 7.62 16.44 6.48
C LEU A 281 8.48 15.31 7.08
N GLU A 282 7.86 14.17 7.38
CA GLU A 282 8.55 13.00 7.94
C GLU A 282 9.67 12.51 7.01
N HIS A 283 9.36 12.32 5.71
CA HIS A 283 10.32 11.88 4.71
C HIS A 283 11.40 12.94 4.44
N GLN A 284 11.04 14.22 4.42
CA GLN A 284 12.00 15.33 4.30
C GLN A 284 13.00 15.34 5.45
N LEU A 285 12.52 15.20 6.68
CA LEU A 285 13.37 15.17 7.87
C LEU A 285 14.24 13.92 7.91
N ASN A 286 13.73 12.76 7.50
CA ASN A 286 14.51 11.53 7.43
C ASN A 286 15.64 11.65 6.41
N TYR A 287 15.38 12.18 5.23
CA TYR A 287 16.40 12.42 4.22
C TYR A 287 17.45 13.45 4.69
N ILE A 288 17.03 14.59 5.28
CA ILE A 288 17.95 15.60 5.83
C ILE A 288 18.84 14.97 6.91
N LYS A 289 18.26 14.18 7.80
CA LYS A 289 18.98 13.47 8.84
C LYS A 289 20.01 12.50 8.25
N PHE A 290 19.62 11.78 7.20
CA PHE A 290 20.51 10.89 6.48
C PHE A 290 21.72 11.61 5.86
N ILE A 291 21.50 12.72 5.12
CA ILE A 291 22.60 13.46 4.46
C ILE A 291 23.53 14.19 5.41
N HIS A 292 23.08 14.48 6.64
CA HIS A 292 23.86 15.24 7.62
C HIS A 292 24.42 14.41 8.79
N GLN A 293 24.06 13.13 8.90
CA GLN A 293 24.56 12.26 9.98
C GLN A 293 26.05 11.89 9.84
N ASP A 294 26.66 12.13 8.66
CA ASP A 294 28.08 11.83 8.46
C ASP A 294 28.77 12.84 7.53
N GLN A 295 29.76 13.57 8.06
CA GLN A 295 30.64 14.42 7.25
C GLN A 295 31.73 13.62 6.51
N THR A 296 31.81 12.31 6.73
CA THR A 296 32.75 11.39 6.11
C THR A 296 32.01 10.29 5.32
N ARG A 297 31.44 10.67 4.20
CA ARG A 297 30.71 9.74 3.32
C ARG A 297 31.68 8.73 2.67
N THR A 298 31.76 7.55 3.24
CA THR A 298 32.38 6.39 2.61
C THR A 298 31.29 5.39 2.16
N VAL A 299 31.63 4.45 1.28
CA VAL A 299 30.75 3.36 0.83
C VAL A 299 30.10 2.59 2.00
N SER A 300 30.73 2.62 3.20
CA SER A 300 30.18 2.04 4.44
C SER A 300 28.92 2.74 4.97
N ASP A 301 28.63 3.98 4.56
CA ASP A 301 27.48 4.73 5.07
C ASP A 301 26.16 4.31 4.41
N PHE A 302 26.24 3.75 3.19
CA PHE A 302 25.10 3.10 2.55
C PHE A 302 24.67 1.82 3.27
N HIS A 303 25.63 1.06 3.82
CA HIS A 303 25.31 -0.10 4.66
C HIS A 303 24.56 0.28 5.93
N ARG A 304 24.80 1.48 6.46
CA ARG A 304 24.08 2.01 7.64
C ARG A 304 22.65 2.46 7.30
N TYR A 305 22.44 2.95 6.09
CA TYR A 305 21.08 3.18 5.55
C TYR A 305 20.34 1.86 5.36
N GLU A 306 21.00 0.86 4.77
CA GLU A 306 20.52 -0.52 4.73
C GLU A 306 20.16 -1.06 6.12
N GLU A 307 21.00 -0.85 7.15
CA GLU A 307 20.71 -1.30 8.51
C GLU A 307 19.53 -0.55 9.15
N ASN A 308 19.36 0.74 8.91
CA ASN A 308 18.21 1.49 9.41
C ASN A 308 16.92 1.15 8.64
N TYR A 309 17.03 0.87 7.34
CA TYR A 309 15.92 0.40 6.51
C TYR A 309 15.58 -1.06 6.85
N LYS A 310 16.58 -1.92 7.10
CA LYS A 310 16.40 -3.27 7.67
C LYS A 310 15.68 -3.22 9.01
N LYS A 311 15.90 -2.21 9.84
CA LYS A 311 15.16 -2.00 11.09
C LYS A 311 13.68 -1.76 10.85
N ILE A 312 13.30 -1.13 9.75
CA ILE A 312 11.90 -0.89 9.37
C ILE A 312 11.26 -2.17 8.78
N ILE A 313 12.04 -2.94 8.00
CA ILE A 313 11.55 -4.15 7.31
C ILE A 313 11.55 -5.38 8.23
N SER A 314 12.43 -5.46 9.24
CA SER A 314 12.45 -6.56 10.22
C SER A 314 11.16 -6.68 11.05
N TYR A 315 10.26 -5.69 10.95
CA TYR A 315 8.91 -5.78 11.54
C TYR A 315 8.05 -6.92 10.94
N GLU A 316 8.36 -7.41 9.74
CA GLU A 316 7.53 -8.45 9.10
C GLU A 316 7.72 -9.86 9.69
N ASN A 317 8.81 -10.10 10.43
CA ASN A 317 9.15 -11.40 11.02
C ASN A 317 8.89 -11.50 12.53
N VAL A 318 8.36 -10.44 13.15
CA VAL A 318 8.03 -10.47 14.58
C VAL A 318 6.79 -11.30 14.81
N ASN A 319 6.93 -12.39 15.57
CA ASN A 319 5.79 -13.12 16.05
C ASN A 319 5.07 -12.30 17.14
N GLU A 320 4.05 -11.56 16.73
CA GLU A 320 3.32 -10.60 17.57
C GLU A 320 2.72 -11.26 18.83
N ASN A 321 2.27 -12.52 18.74
CA ASN A 321 1.71 -13.22 19.89
C ASN A 321 2.79 -13.48 20.95
N ILE A 322 3.99 -13.92 20.54
CA ILE A 322 5.11 -14.14 21.45
C ILE A 322 5.55 -12.82 22.08
N LEU A 323 5.68 -11.75 21.26
CA LEU A 323 6.05 -10.43 21.75
C LEU A 323 5.03 -9.88 22.76
N ASN A 324 3.72 -10.06 22.49
CA ASN A 324 2.65 -9.64 23.39
C ASN A 324 2.70 -10.37 24.72
N GLU A 325 2.87 -11.69 24.71
CA GLU A 325 2.97 -12.51 25.92
C GLU A 325 4.19 -12.16 26.76
N GLU A 326 5.35 -11.97 26.12
CA GLU A 326 6.60 -11.64 26.81
C GLU A 326 6.52 -10.22 27.40
N PHE A 327 5.94 -9.27 26.68
CA PHE A 327 5.75 -7.91 27.17
C PHE A 327 4.78 -7.86 28.36
N LEU A 328 3.64 -8.54 28.30
CA LEU A 328 2.68 -8.59 29.41
C LEU A 328 3.30 -9.22 30.65
N ARG A 329 4.11 -10.27 30.51
CA ARG A 329 4.81 -10.92 31.61
C ARG A 329 5.84 -10.00 32.30
N GLU A 330 6.62 -9.26 31.51
CA GLU A 330 7.58 -8.32 32.06
C GLU A 330 6.89 -7.07 32.67
N ALA A 331 5.80 -6.60 32.08
CA ALA A 331 4.98 -5.55 32.66
C ALA A 331 4.38 -5.96 34.02
N GLU A 332 3.88 -7.21 34.13
CA GLU A 332 3.36 -7.79 35.37
C GLU A 332 4.42 -7.81 36.48
N LYS A 333 5.64 -8.25 36.17
CA LYS A 333 6.75 -8.23 37.13
C LYS A 333 7.09 -6.82 37.62
N ILE A 334 7.04 -5.81 36.75
CA ILE A 334 7.30 -4.43 37.13
C ILE A 334 6.19 -3.91 38.06
N LEU A 335 4.93 -4.17 37.68
CA LEU A 335 3.75 -3.69 38.38
C LEU A 335 3.61 -4.34 39.75
N SER A 336 3.73 -5.68 39.84
CA SER A 336 3.59 -6.45 41.09
C SER A 336 4.62 -6.12 42.14
N ASN A 337 5.76 -5.54 41.78
CA ASN A 337 6.75 -5.06 42.75
C ASN A 337 6.38 -3.69 43.38
N ILE A 338 5.40 -2.98 42.81
CA ILE A 338 5.09 -1.59 43.18
C ILE A 338 3.64 -1.44 43.66
N LEU A 339 2.73 -2.24 43.12
CA LEU A 339 1.28 -2.13 43.27
C LEU A 339 0.63 -3.36 43.94
N ALA A 340 -0.57 -3.14 44.47
CA ALA A 340 -1.45 -4.22 44.90
C ALA A 340 -1.93 -5.07 43.72
N LEU A 341 -2.40 -6.29 43.97
CA LEU A 341 -2.78 -7.25 42.94
C LEU A 341 -3.88 -6.70 42.03
N ASP A 342 -4.93 -6.10 42.61
CA ASP A 342 -6.07 -5.55 41.86
C ASP A 342 -5.66 -4.42 40.90
N ASP A 343 -4.76 -3.54 41.30
CA ASP A 343 -4.25 -2.44 40.48
C ASP A 343 -3.34 -2.96 39.36
N THR A 344 -2.53 -4.00 39.67
CA THR A 344 -1.69 -4.68 38.68
C THR A 344 -2.54 -5.30 37.59
N GLU A 345 -3.59 -6.05 37.93
CA GLU A 345 -4.50 -6.68 36.97
C GLU A 345 -5.23 -5.64 36.08
N ASN A 346 -5.69 -4.54 36.68
CA ASN A 346 -6.37 -3.48 35.95
C ASN A 346 -5.42 -2.78 34.94
N ILE A 347 -4.18 -2.54 35.30
CA ILE A 347 -3.20 -1.93 34.40
C ILE A 347 -2.78 -2.91 33.30
N LEU A 348 -2.60 -4.19 33.59
CA LEU A 348 -2.34 -5.22 32.59
C LEU A 348 -3.48 -5.34 31.60
N LYS A 349 -4.72 -5.23 32.04
CA LYS A 349 -5.89 -5.18 31.15
C LYS A 349 -5.85 -3.95 30.24
N ILE A 350 -5.53 -2.76 30.77
CA ILE A 350 -5.37 -1.55 29.97
C ILE A 350 -4.28 -1.72 28.91
N ILE A 351 -3.15 -2.33 29.26
CA ILE A 351 -2.08 -2.63 28.32
C ILE A 351 -2.60 -3.57 27.23
N LYS A 352 -3.17 -4.70 27.61
CA LYS A 352 -3.69 -5.74 26.70
C LYS A 352 -4.71 -5.20 25.72
N ASP A 353 -5.67 -4.38 26.18
CA ASP A 353 -6.72 -3.80 25.36
C ASP A 353 -6.19 -2.78 24.32
N ASN A 354 -4.97 -2.30 24.50
CA ASN A 354 -4.29 -1.38 23.58
C ASN A 354 -3.21 -2.06 22.69
N LEU A 355 -2.90 -3.33 22.91
CA LEU A 355 -2.01 -4.11 22.03
C LEU A 355 -2.79 -4.57 20.79
N VAL A 356 -3.08 -3.61 19.89
CA VAL A 356 -3.75 -3.87 18.61
C VAL A 356 -2.76 -4.40 17.58
N VAL A 357 -3.24 -5.00 16.48
CA VAL A 357 -2.40 -5.51 15.40
C VAL A 357 -1.34 -4.49 14.97
N ASP A 358 -0.09 -4.93 14.85
CA ASP A 358 1.08 -4.10 14.51
C ASP A 358 1.36 -2.95 15.51
N TRP A 359 0.95 -3.04 16.78
CA TRP A 359 1.16 -2.00 17.78
C TRP A 359 2.63 -1.62 17.95
N TYR A 360 3.53 -2.58 17.83
CA TYR A 360 4.97 -2.41 17.97
C TYR A 360 5.59 -1.56 16.85
N LYS A 361 4.94 -1.48 15.69
CA LYS A 361 5.31 -0.59 14.57
C LYS A 361 4.81 0.86 14.76
N ARG A 362 3.86 1.10 15.69
CA ARG A 362 3.10 2.35 15.81
C ARG A 362 3.45 3.11 17.07
N GLU A 363 4.20 4.19 16.95
CA GLU A 363 4.59 5.03 18.09
C GLU A 363 3.39 5.68 18.81
N ASN A 364 2.34 6.06 18.06
CA ASN A 364 1.13 6.60 18.62
C ASN A 364 0.40 5.62 19.55
N ILE A 365 0.45 4.32 19.27
CA ILE A 365 -0.14 3.28 20.14
C ILE A 365 0.67 3.16 21.43
N ARG A 366 2.00 3.12 21.34
CA ARG A 366 2.88 3.11 22.53
C ARG A 366 2.65 4.33 23.42
N SER A 367 2.53 5.50 22.82
CA SER A 367 2.19 6.74 23.52
C SER A 367 0.78 6.71 24.14
N LYS A 368 -0.17 6.03 23.50
CA LYS A 368 -1.53 5.82 24.04
C LYS A 368 -1.50 4.92 25.28
N ILE A 369 -0.75 3.80 25.23
CA ILE A 369 -0.57 2.89 26.37
C ILE A 369 0.00 3.67 27.56
N SER A 370 1.10 4.42 27.37
CA SER A 370 1.71 5.25 28.41
C SER A 370 0.71 6.22 29.06
N ARG A 371 -0.06 6.96 28.24
CA ARG A 371 -1.08 7.89 28.72
C ARG A 371 -2.21 7.19 29.47
N SER A 372 -2.65 6.04 29.02
CA SER A 372 -3.73 5.29 29.66
C SER A 372 -3.32 4.77 31.03
N ILE A 373 -2.08 4.27 31.17
CA ILE A 373 -1.52 3.84 32.46
C ILE A 373 -1.41 5.04 33.42
N ASN A 374 -0.82 6.14 32.95
CA ASN A 374 -0.71 7.37 33.77
C ASN A 374 -2.08 7.86 34.25
N THR A 375 -3.08 7.88 33.37
CA THR A 375 -4.43 8.33 33.71
C THR A 375 -5.09 7.43 34.78
N TYR A 376 -4.91 6.10 34.65
CA TYR A 376 -5.43 5.14 35.63
C TYR A 376 -4.75 5.35 36.99
N CYS A 377 -3.42 5.42 37.04
CA CYS A 377 -2.68 5.58 38.27
C CYS A 377 -3.04 6.87 39.00
N LEU A 378 -3.10 8.00 38.28
CA LEU A 378 -3.47 9.30 38.88
C LEU A 378 -4.91 9.34 39.43
N LYS A 379 -5.82 8.51 38.92
CA LYS A 379 -7.21 8.48 39.35
C LYS A 379 -7.47 7.49 40.49
N ASN A 380 -6.79 6.36 40.52
CA ASN A 380 -7.14 5.23 41.34
C ASN A 380 -6.09 4.86 42.40
N ILE A 381 -4.82 5.31 42.26
CA ILE A 381 -3.74 4.90 43.14
C ILE A 381 -3.26 6.10 43.98
N ASN A 382 -3.87 6.29 45.14
CA ASN A 382 -3.53 7.39 46.06
C ASN A 382 -2.21 7.17 46.83
N SER A 383 -1.63 5.98 46.77
CA SER A 383 -0.39 5.63 47.51
C SER A 383 0.88 5.99 46.77
N LEU A 384 0.83 6.40 45.51
CA LEU A 384 1.98 6.76 44.69
C LEU A 384 1.95 8.25 44.38
N ASP A 385 3.11 8.90 44.54
CA ASP A 385 3.30 10.26 44.06
C ASP A 385 3.50 10.28 42.54
N LYS A 386 3.40 11.48 41.95
CA LYS A 386 3.50 11.69 40.52
C LYS A 386 4.84 11.19 39.95
N ASN A 387 5.94 11.38 40.66
CA ASN A 387 7.28 11.02 40.22
C ASN A 387 7.41 9.47 40.18
N SER A 388 6.86 8.79 41.17
CA SER A 388 6.82 7.30 41.24
C SER A 388 6.01 6.70 40.10
N ILE A 389 4.88 7.32 39.75
CA ILE A 389 4.05 6.91 38.60
C ILE A 389 4.82 7.10 37.30
N GLU A 390 5.43 8.27 37.08
CA GLU A 390 6.23 8.56 35.88
C GLU A 390 7.41 7.60 35.74
N HIS A 391 8.09 7.30 36.83
CA HIS A 391 9.20 6.33 36.84
C HIS A 391 8.73 4.91 36.47
N MET A 392 7.62 4.44 37.05
CA MET A 392 7.03 3.12 36.77
C MET A 392 6.61 3.02 35.31
N VAL A 393 5.88 3.99 34.79
CA VAL A 393 5.45 4.05 33.38
C VAL A 393 6.65 4.10 32.45
N GLY A 394 7.65 4.92 32.80
CA GLY A 394 8.91 4.98 32.04
C GLY A 394 9.62 3.63 31.95
N LYS A 395 9.65 2.86 33.05
CA LYS A 395 10.23 1.52 33.08
C LYS A 395 9.46 0.52 32.21
N ILE A 396 8.12 0.55 32.24
CA ILE A 396 7.26 -0.28 31.38
C ILE A 396 7.50 0.05 29.90
N MET A 397 7.54 1.33 29.56
CA MET A 397 7.77 1.78 28.18
C MET A 397 9.18 1.46 27.68
N TRP A 398 10.18 1.55 28.55
CA TRP A 398 11.54 1.14 28.23
C TRP A 398 11.60 -0.38 27.94
N THR A 399 10.99 -1.21 28.79
CA THR A 399 10.93 -2.66 28.61
C THR A 399 10.20 -3.03 27.30
N MET A 400 9.11 -2.34 26.98
CA MET A 400 8.41 -2.50 25.71
C MET A 400 9.36 -2.26 24.52
N ASN A 401 10.10 -1.16 24.53
CA ASN A 401 11.04 -0.82 23.47
C ASN A 401 12.22 -1.80 23.39
N ASP A 402 12.69 -2.30 24.52
CA ASP A 402 13.77 -3.29 24.58
C ASP A 402 13.34 -4.64 24.01
N LEU A 403 12.15 -5.13 24.36
CA LEU A 403 11.59 -6.36 23.82
C LEU A 403 11.32 -6.26 22.30
N ILE A 404 10.78 -5.13 21.84
CA ILE A 404 10.62 -4.88 20.40
C ILE A 404 11.96 -5.01 19.67
N LYS A 405 13.01 -4.34 20.20
CA LYS A 405 14.37 -4.45 19.64
C LYS A 405 14.87 -5.89 19.63
N LYS A 406 14.71 -6.61 20.74
CA LYS A 406 15.17 -8.00 20.88
C LYS A 406 14.50 -8.93 19.86
N HIS A 407 13.18 -8.80 19.66
CA HIS A 407 12.43 -9.58 18.68
C HIS A 407 12.69 -9.15 17.22
N MET A 408 13.13 -7.92 17.01
CA MET A 408 13.51 -7.42 15.69
C MET A 408 14.91 -7.86 15.25
N PHE A 409 15.83 -8.14 16.19
CA PHE A 409 17.23 -8.44 15.91
C PHE A 409 17.61 -9.90 16.09
N ASN A 410 16.75 -10.73 16.69
CA ASN A 410 17.01 -12.14 16.96
C ASN A 410 16.11 -13.10 16.13
N GLY A 411 15.37 -12.58 15.12
CA GLY A 411 14.54 -13.33 14.19
C GLY A 411 15.22 -13.61 12.86
#